data_0f84bd18eba3b86011131a402c6e1609
#
_entry.id   0f84bd18eba3b86011131a402c6e1609
#
_cell.length_a   1.000
_cell.length_b   1.000
_cell.length_c   1.000
_cell.angle_alpha   90.00
_cell.angle_beta   90.00
_cell.angle_gamma   90.00
#
_symmetry.space_group_name_H-M   'P 1'
#
loop_
_entity.id
_entity.type
_entity.pdbx_description
1 polymer ?
#
loop_
_entity_poly.entity_id
_entity_poly.type
_entity_poly.pdbx_seq_one_letter_code
_entity_poly.pdbx_strand_id
1 'polypeptide(L)'
;LKLEVLFFPVGRPDEIEKLSSLELTGGWINEAREMPLAALNKLTERVGRWPPVKHGGPSWRGVIMDTNSPDDDSWWYRLAERSDKKLMEQMAGIETKLRGLGYLKEGQPLYQFFNQPGGLRVTAAGDMEPNPEAENIANLDGGYAYYFRQAAGKSKEWIKAQILGQYASVFEGRAVYPEWNDDLHCKPCQPLKDRTLLLGFDYGLTPACVICQVSVRGQLLVVSELFAKDMGIRQFARDVVRPHLALHYHGFAFQAVGDPAGMQRAQTDEKSCFMELAEEGIACVPAASNSFLARREAVAKYLTRLVDGQPALMVDPGCDMIRRGFNGRYQYKRLQLVGDERYRDVPDKNDFSHPHDALQYAAMYSTTMQQGTEWGKKIAYPKVTGVV
;
A
#
# COMPACT_ATOMS: atom_id res chain seq x y z
N LEU A 1 -25.72 31.97 -26.02
CA LEU A 1 -24.70 30.96 -25.83
C LEU A 1 -25.37 29.60 -26.03
N LYS A 2 -24.85 28.76 -26.92
CA LYS A 2 -25.33 27.37 -27.07
C LYS A 2 -24.26 26.48 -26.40
N LEU A 3 -24.65 25.77 -25.31
CA LEU A 3 -23.82 24.82 -24.61
C LEU A 3 -24.33 23.42 -24.94
N GLU A 4 -23.43 22.55 -25.35
CA GLU A 4 -23.69 21.12 -25.50
C GLU A 4 -22.86 20.37 -24.43
N VAL A 5 -23.52 19.50 -23.66
CA VAL A 5 -22.91 18.68 -22.62
C VAL A 5 -23.06 17.23 -22.99
N LEU A 6 -21.94 16.53 -23.08
CA LEU A 6 -21.86 15.10 -23.37
C LEU A 6 -21.52 14.33 -22.09
N PHE A 7 -22.29 13.29 -21.79
CA PHE A 7 -22.03 12.42 -20.64
C PHE A 7 -21.43 11.10 -21.12
N PHE A 8 -20.28 10.72 -20.54
CA PHE A 8 -19.56 9.51 -20.88
C PHE A 8 -19.26 8.66 -19.65
N PRO A 9 -19.58 7.36 -19.65
CA PRO A 9 -19.01 6.42 -18.71
C PRO A 9 -17.52 6.17 -19.07
N VAL A 10 -16.64 6.09 -18.07
CA VAL A 10 -15.20 5.88 -18.28
C VAL A 10 -14.61 4.83 -17.32
N GLY A 11 -15.45 3.86 -16.92
CA GLY A 11 -15.04 2.80 -16.00
C GLY A 11 -14.21 1.68 -16.65
N ARG A 12 -14.20 1.57 -17.98
CA ARG A 12 -13.51 0.50 -18.72
C ARG A 12 -12.54 1.06 -19.77
N PRO A 13 -11.48 0.31 -20.12
CA PRO A 13 -10.50 0.76 -21.12
C PRO A 13 -11.11 1.13 -22.47
N ASP A 14 -12.09 0.35 -22.96
CA ASP A 14 -12.79 0.63 -24.22
C ASP A 14 -13.64 1.91 -24.18
N GLU A 15 -14.11 2.30 -23.01
CA GLU A 15 -14.85 3.53 -22.80
C GLU A 15 -13.91 4.75 -22.81
N ILE A 16 -12.72 4.60 -22.22
CA ILE A 16 -11.67 5.64 -22.25
C ILE A 16 -11.20 5.90 -23.69
N GLU A 17 -11.04 4.84 -24.49
CA GLU A 17 -10.64 4.97 -25.90
C GLU A 17 -11.65 5.75 -26.74
N LYS A 18 -12.95 5.69 -26.43
CA LYS A 18 -14.00 6.47 -27.13
C LYS A 18 -13.80 7.99 -26.98
N LEU A 19 -13.16 8.44 -25.91
CA LEU A 19 -12.81 9.84 -25.74
C LEU A 19 -11.91 10.36 -26.87
N SER A 20 -11.14 9.48 -27.52
CA SER A 20 -10.20 9.85 -28.61
C SER A 20 -10.86 10.51 -29.81
N SER A 21 -12.15 10.25 -30.05
CA SER A 21 -12.90 10.82 -31.18
C SER A 21 -13.49 12.21 -30.89
N LEU A 22 -13.39 12.70 -29.67
CA LEU A 22 -14.04 13.95 -29.25
C LEU A 22 -13.15 15.17 -29.53
N GLU A 23 -13.80 16.29 -29.80
CA GLU A 23 -13.20 17.63 -29.81
C GLU A 23 -13.96 18.49 -28.81
N LEU A 24 -13.32 18.87 -27.71
CA LEU A 24 -13.98 19.47 -26.54
C LEU A 24 -13.39 20.85 -26.23
N THR A 25 -14.23 21.73 -25.70
CA THR A 25 -13.81 23.00 -25.08
C THR A 25 -13.15 22.72 -23.75
N GLY A 26 -13.82 21.96 -22.88
CA GLY A 26 -13.37 21.55 -21.56
C GLY A 26 -13.96 20.21 -21.16
N GLY A 27 -13.57 19.72 -19.97
CA GLY A 27 -14.10 18.50 -19.40
C GLY A 27 -14.32 18.60 -17.89
N TRP A 28 -15.18 17.77 -17.38
CA TRP A 28 -15.39 17.59 -15.95
C TRP A 28 -15.36 16.10 -15.61
N ILE A 29 -14.55 15.73 -14.62
CA ILE A 29 -14.48 14.37 -14.09
C ILE A 29 -15.06 14.40 -12.67
N ASN A 30 -16.21 13.79 -12.50
CA ASN A 30 -16.85 13.59 -11.22
C ASN A 30 -16.26 12.35 -10.54
N GLU A 31 -16.02 12.40 -9.22
CA GLU A 31 -15.40 11.33 -8.41
C GLU A 31 -14.07 10.84 -9.00
N ALA A 32 -13.18 11.79 -9.27
CA ALA A 32 -11.94 11.55 -10.00
C ALA A 32 -11.03 10.47 -9.37
N ARG A 33 -11.10 10.24 -8.05
CA ARG A 33 -10.34 9.17 -7.37
C ARG A 33 -10.71 7.76 -7.86
N GLU A 34 -11.93 7.59 -8.34
CA GLU A 34 -12.43 6.32 -8.84
C GLU A 34 -12.01 6.05 -10.30
N MET A 35 -11.51 7.10 -10.98
CA MET A 35 -11.06 7.02 -12.35
C MET A 35 -9.57 6.72 -12.45
N PRO A 36 -9.15 5.89 -13.43
CA PRO A 36 -7.73 5.70 -13.70
C PRO A 36 -7.12 6.99 -14.28
N LEU A 37 -5.85 7.24 -13.98
CA LEU A 37 -5.10 8.39 -14.52
C LEU A 37 -5.15 8.46 -16.07
N ALA A 38 -5.28 7.30 -16.73
CA ALA A 38 -5.44 7.22 -18.18
C ALA A 38 -6.68 7.99 -18.70
N ALA A 39 -7.76 8.05 -17.91
CA ALA A 39 -8.96 8.82 -18.28
C ALA A 39 -8.67 10.32 -18.30
N LEU A 40 -7.97 10.84 -17.27
CA LEU A 40 -7.53 12.24 -17.23
C LEU A 40 -6.60 12.55 -18.40
N ASN A 41 -5.59 11.70 -18.66
CA ASN A 41 -4.65 11.88 -19.76
C ASN A 41 -5.38 11.95 -21.11
N LYS A 42 -6.31 11.02 -21.34
CA LYS A 42 -7.08 10.97 -22.58
C LYS A 42 -7.99 12.21 -22.74
N LEU A 43 -8.63 12.63 -21.66
CA LEU A 43 -9.49 13.82 -21.69
C LEU A 43 -8.69 15.09 -21.96
N THR A 44 -7.54 15.28 -21.31
CA THR A 44 -6.67 16.45 -21.52
C THR A 44 -6.13 16.55 -22.96
N GLU A 45 -5.96 15.43 -23.67
CA GLU A 45 -5.61 15.42 -25.09
C GLU A 45 -6.73 15.98 -25.98
N ARG A 46 -7.97 16.01 -25.54
CA ARG A 46 -9.17 16.39 -26.31
C ARG A 46 -9.67 17.80 -26.00
N VAL A 47 -9.31 18.32 -24.84
CA VAL A 47 -9.72 19.65 -24.37
C VAL A 47 -9.00 20.78 -25.14
N GLY A 48 -9.70 21.88 -25.38
CA GLY A 48 -9.18 23.03 -26.09
C GLY A 48 -9.18 22.92 -27.64
N ARG A 49 -9.82 21.87 -28.17
CA ARG A 49 -9.94 21.64 -29.62
C ARG A 49 -11.18 22.25 -30.25
N TRP A 50 -12.21 22.54 -29.43
CA TRP A 50 -13.45 23.14 -29.90
C TRP A 50 -13.75 24.46 -29.19
N PRO A 51 -14.24 25.50 -29.89
CA PRO A 51 -14.26 25.62 -31.36
C PRO A 51 -12.85 25.70 -31.95
N PRO A 52 -12.64 25.28 -33.20
CA PRO A 52 -11.30 25.36 -33.80
C PRO A 52 -10.84 26.83 -33.96
N VAL A 53 -9.54 27.03 -33.97
CA VAL A 53 -8.91 28.37 -34.01
C VAL A 53 -9.41 29.23 -35.17
N LYS A 54 -9.70 28.61 -36.34
CA LYS A 54 -10.30 29.30 -37.49
C LYS A 54 -11.69 29.91 -37.22
N HIS A 55 -12.36 29.48 -36.17
CA HIS A 55 -13.65 30.02 -35.70
C HIS A 55 -13.53 30.79 -34.38
N GLY A 56 -12.35 31.30 -34.07
CA GLY A 56 -12.07 32.11 -32.89
C GLY A 56 -11.43 31.35 -31.72
N GLY A 57 -11.40 30.04 -31.78
CA GLY A 57 -10.86 29.20 -30.69
C GLY A 57 -11.71 29.19 -29.41
N PRO A 58 -11.38 28.36 -28.43
CA PRO A 58 -12.05 28.35 -27.14
C PRO A 58 -11.63 29.54 -26.28
N SER A 59 -12.58 30.25 -25.67
CA SER A 59 -12.33 31.33 -24.72
C SER A 59 -11.83 30.81 -23.36
N TRP A 60 -12.09 29.54 -23.04
CA TRP A 60 -11.58 28.82 -21.88
C TRP A 60 -11.27 27.38 -22.29
N ARG A 61 -10.29 26.77 -21.64
CA ARG A 61 -9.94 25.37 -21.80
C ARG A 61 -9.40 24.83 -20.47
N GLY A 62 -9.79 23.63 -20.11
CA GLY A 62 -9.34 22.98 -18.87
C GLY A 62 -10.15 21.76 -18.55
N VAL A 63 -9.70 21.04 -17.52
CA VAL A 63 -10.43 19.94 -16.91
C VAL A 63 -10.68 20.32 -15.46
N ILE A 64 -11.94 20.26 -15.05
CA ILE A 64 -12.36 20.39 -13.66
C ILE A 64 -12.55 18.99 -13.11
N MET A 65 -12.12 18.76 -11.89
CA MET A 65 -12.26 17.46 -11.23
C MET A 65 -12.73 17.69 -9.81
N ASP A 66 -13.60 16.82 -9.33
CA ASP A 66 -14.01 16.75 -7.93
C ASP A 66 -13.90 15.33 -7.40
N THR A 67 -13.66 15.21 -6.12
CA THR A 67 -13.62 13.92 -5.42
C THR A 67 -13.63 14.13 -3.91
N ASN A 68 -14.12 13.15 -3.18
CA ASN A 68 -13.86 13.05 -1.76
C ASN A 68 -12.38 12.71 -1.52
N SER A 69 -11.87 13.00 -0.33
CA SER A 69 -10.46 12.75 0.01
C SER A 69 -10.04 11.31 -0.33
N PRO A 70 -9.10 11.14 -1.27
CA PRO A 70 -8.68 9.82 -1.71
C PRO A 70 -7.65 9.21 -0.75
N ASP A 71 -7.18 8.03 -1.13
CA ASP A 71 -6.04 7.39 -0.48
C ASP A 71 -4.74 8.17 -0.71
N ASP A 72 -3.82 8.04 0.21
CA ASP A 72 -2.48 8.63 0.17
C ASP A 72 -1.53 7.99 -0.88
N ASP A 73 -1.95 6.92 -1.58
CA ASP A 73 -1.22 6.31 -2.71
C ASP A 73 -1.90 6.54 -4.08
N SER A 74 -3.04 7.21 -4.09
CA SER A 74 -3.75 7.52 -5.33
C SER A 74 -2.93 8.45 -6.24
N TRP A 75 -3.18 8.40 -7.55
CA TRP A 75 -2.58 9.35 -8.49
C TRP A 75 -2.97 10.79 -8.16
N TRP A 76 -4.20 11.01 -7.63
CA TRP A 76 -4.66 12.31 -7.17
C TRP A 76 -3.79 12.85 -6.04
N TYR A 77 -3.58 12.04 -4.97
CA TYR A 77 -2.74 12.42 -3.83
C TYR A 77 -1.31 12.78 -4.27
N ARG A 78 -0.71 11.95 -5.14
CA ARG A 78 0.64 12.20 -5.65
C ARG A 78 0.78 13.53 -6.39
N LEU A 79 -0.26 13.94 -7.12
CA LEU A 79 -0.30 15.21 -7.80
C LEU A 79 -0.59 16.38 -6.83
N ALA A 80 -1.57 16.22 -5.92
CA ALA A 80 -2.03 17.25 -4.99
C ALA A 80 -0.97 17.57 -3.94
N GLU A 81 -0.39 16.55 -3.30
CA GLU A 81 0.61 16.70 -2.24
C GLU A 81 2.05 16.71 -2.76
N ARG A 82 2.23 16.63 -4.08
CA ARG A 82 3.54 16.65 -4.73
C ARG A 82 4.51 15.61 -4.17
N SER A 83 4.01 14.43 -3.80
CA SER A 83 4.78 13.39 -3.12
C SER A 83 5.70 12.59 -4.04
N ASP A 84 5.46 12.59 -5.35
CA ASP A 84 6.30 11.93 -6.35
C ASP A 84 7.34 12.90 -6.93
N LYS A 85 8.59 12.83 -6.46
CA LYS A 85 9.68 13.71 -6.87
C LYS A 85 9.94 13.69 -8.38
N LYS A 86 9.94 12.48 -8.98
CA LYS A 86 10.22 12.32 -10.41
C LYS A 86 9.14 12.95 -11.27
N LEU A 87 7.88 12.77 -10.88
CA LEU A 87 6.73 13.41 -11.54
C LEU A 87 6.81 14.94 -11.38
N MET A 88 7.18 15.43 -10.21
CA MET A 88 7.30 16.88 -9.95
C MET A 88 8.42 17.53 -10.75
N GLU A 89 9.57 16.89 -10.89
CA GLU A 89 10.66 17.37 -11.74
C GLU A 89 10.24 17.46 -13.22
N GLN A 90 9.55 16.43 -13.72
CA GLN A 90 9.01 16.42 -15.08
C GLN A 90 8.00 17.57 -15.29
N MET A 91 7.08 17.75 -14.35
CA MET A 91 6.06 18.80 -14.41
C MET A 91 6.68 20.19 -14.38
N ALA A 92 7.67 20.44 -13.51
CA ALA A 92 8.36 21.73 -13.43
C ALA A 92 9.02 22.12 -14.76
N GLY A 93 9.62 21.15 -15.46
CA GLY A 93 10.17 21.35 -16.81
C GLY A 93 9.12 21.75 -17.84
N ILE A 94 7.94 21.13 -17.79
CA ILE A 94 6.80 21.45 -18.67
C ILE A 94 6.25 22.84 -18.34
N GLU A 95 6.03 23.15 -17.07
CA GLU A 95 5.52 24.44 -16.60
C GLU A 95 6.44 25.59 -17.03
N THR A 96 7.75 25.42 -16.94
CA THR A 96 8.73 26.39 -17.39
C THR A 96 8.59 26.68 -18.89
N LYS A 97 8.42 25.63 -19.70
CA LYS A 97 8.19 25.78 -21.15
C LYS A 97 6.87 26.49 -21.45
N LEU A 98 5.79 26.14 -20.74
CA LEU A 98 4.48 26.76 -20.92
C LEU A 98 4.47 28.24 -20.52
N ARG A 99 5.21 28.64 -19.48
CA ARG A 99 5.43 30.06 -19.12
C ARG A 99 6.18 30.78 -20.21
N GLY A 100 7.26 30.21 -20.73
CA GLY A 100 8.02 30.81 -21.85
C GLY A 100 7.18 31.01 -23.11
N LEU A 101 6.16 30.19 -23.33
CA LEU A 101 5.21 30.29 -24.43
C LEU A 101 4.00 31.18 -24.11
N GLY A 102 3.89 31.74 -22.90
CA GLY A 102 2.78 32.62 -22.48
C GLY A 102 1.47 31.87 -22.14
N TYR A 103 1.51 30.55 -21.96
CA TYR A 103 0.32 29.73 -21.61
C TYR A 103 0.09 29.63 -20.11
N LEU A 104 1.09 29.82 -19.28
CA LEU A 104 0.98 29.91 -17.82
C LEU A 104 1.54 31.23 -17.33
N LYS A 105 0.87 31.82 -16.34
CA LYS A 105 1.36 33.05 -15.65
C LYS A 105 2.50 32.67 -14.70
N GLU A 106 3.29 33.69 -14.30
CA GLU A 106 4.30 33.48 -13.26
C GLU A 106 3.67 33.00 -11.97
N GLY A 107 4.25 31.94 -11.34
CA GLY A 107 3.71 31.31 -10.15
C GLY A 107 2.47 30.43 -10.35
N GLN A 108 1.89 30.38 -11.55
CA GLN A 108 0.73 29.52 -11.83
C GLN A 108 1.20 28.07 -12.09
N PRO A 109 0.72 27.09 -11.33
CA PRO A 109 0.98 25.66 -11.59
C PRO A 109 0.06 25.13 -12.69
N LEU A 110 0.47 24.04 -13.34
CA LEU A 110 -0.36 23.35 -14.34
C LEU A 110 -1.62 22.72 -13.72
N TYR A 111 -1.48 22.19 -12.51
CA TYR A 111 -2.59 21.66 -11.69
C TYR A 111 -2.78 22.54 -10.46
N GLN A 112 -4.03 22.93 -10.22
CA GLN A 112 -4.46 23.66 -9.01
C GLN A 112 -5.39 22.76 -8.20
N PHE A 113 -5.13 22.66 -6.90
CA PHE A 113 -5.93 21.87 -5.97
C PHE A 113 -6.58 22.79 -4.94
N PHE A 114 -7.85 22.52 -4.68
CA PHE A 114 -8.67 23.21 -3.71
C PHE A 114 -9.17 22.16 -2.72
N ASN A 115 -8.96 22.39 -1.44
CA ASN A 115 -9.45 21.49 -0.40
C ASN A 115 -10.63 22.18 0.31
N GLN A 116 -11.80 21.54 0.26
CA GLN A 116 -12.94 21.98 1.02
C GLN A 116 -12.81 21.47 2.46
N PRO A 117 -12.91 22.33 3.48
CA PRO A 117 -12.88 21.92 4.87
C PRO A 117 -13.98 20.90 5.18
N GLY A 118 -13.64 19.87 5.98
CA GLY A 118 -14.61 18.87 6.42
C GLY A 118 -15.77 19.48 7.21
N GLY A 119 -16.94 18.84 7.17
CA GLY A 119 -18.13 19.30 7.92
C GLY A 119 -17.96 19.25 9.44
N LEU A 120 -17.16 18.30 9.93
CA LEU A 120 -16.77 18.19 11.36
C LEU A 120 -15.25 18.22 11.45
N ARG A 121 -14.75 18.52 12.66
CA ARG A 121 -13.32 18.40 13.03
C ARG A 121 -13.17 17.59 14.30
N VAL A 122 -11.96 17.12 14.57
CA VAL A 122 -11.64 16.37 15.80
C VAL A 122 -10.93 17.29 16.78
N THR A 123 -11.40 17.31 18.01
CA THR A 123 -10.78 18.04 19.14
C THR A 123 -9.48 17.37 19.59
N ALA A 124 -8.68 18.05 20.39
CA ALA A 124 -7.50 17.45 21.03
C ALA A 124 -7.85 16.27 21.96
N ALA A 125 -9.08 16.18 22.44
CA ALA A 125 -9.58 15.06 23.25
C ALA A 125 -10.06 13.87 22.39
N GLY A 126 -10.12 14.02 21.06
CA GLY A 126 -10.58 12.97 20.14
C GLY A 126 -12.08 13.01 19.82
N ASP A 127 -12.82 13.99 20.34
CA ASP A 127 -14.25 14.14 20.08
C ASP A 127 -14.50 14.88 18.77
N MET A 128 -15.61 14.54 18.10
CA MET A 128 -16.04 15.24 16.90
C MET A 128 -16.90 16.46 17.26
N GLU A 129 -16.58 17.60 16.66
CA GLU A 129 -17.34 18.85 16.81
C GLU A 129 -17.57 19.52 15.45
N PRO A 130 -18.56 20.45 15.35
CA PRO A 130 -18.77 21.26 14.16
C PRO A 130 -17.50 21.99 13.73
N ASN A 131 -17.20 21.94 12.43
CA ASN A 131 -16.10 22.71 11.88
C ASN A 131 -16.61 24.09 11.43
N PRO A 132 -16.19 25.20 12.06
CA PRO A 132 -16.66 26.54 11.68
C PRO A 132 -16.19 26.99 10.29
N GLU A 133 -15.15 26.34 9.74
CA GLU A 133 -14.66 26.60 8.38
C GLU A 133 -15.42 25.82 7.30
N ALA A 134 -16.35 24.91 7.71
CA ALA A 134 -17.12 24.14 6.75
C ALA A 134 -18.04 25.02 5.94
N GLU A 135 -18.04 24.78 4.64
CA GLU A 135 -18.86 25.48 3.68
C GLU A 135 -20.23 24.84 3.46
N ASN A 136 -21.17 25.60 2.91
CA ASN A 136 -22.50 25.12 2.46
C ASN A 136 -23.41 24.52 3.56
N ILE A 137 -23.09 24.73 4.84
CA ILE A 137 -23.85 24.16 5.98
C ILE A 137 -25.33 24.60 5.97
N ALA A 138 -25.59 25.86 5.60
CA ALA A 138 -26.93 26.41 5.58
C ALA A 138 -27.88 25.73 4.56
N ASN A 139 -27.33 25.04 3.57
CA ASN A 139 -28.11 24.33 2.54
C ASN A 139 -28.33 22.84 2.88
N LEU A 140 -27.79 22.38 4.01
CA LEU A 140 -27.97 21.00 4.46
C LEU A 140 -29.15 20.89 5.43
N ASP A 141 -29.97 19.85 5.26
CA ASP A 141 -31.06 19.56 6.20
C ASP A 141 -30.50 19.24 7.59
N GLY A 142 -30.83 20.12 8.56
CA GLY A 142 -30.31 20.07 9.92
C GLY A 142 -28.87 20.57 10.08
N GLY A 143 -28.28 21.21 9.05
CA GLY A 143 -26.92 21.78 9.15
C GLY A 143 -25.88 20.75 9.55
N TYR A 144 -25.14 21.01 10.63
CA TYR A 144 -24.12 20.06 11.13
C TYR A 144 -24.67 18.71 11.59
N ALA A 145 -25.96 18.63 11.96
CA ALA A 145 -26.60 17.35 12.30
C ALA A 145 -26.58 16.37 11.13
N TYR A 146 -26.56 16.85 9.89
CA TYR A 146 -26.36 16.02 8.70
C TYR A 146 -25.09 15.16 8.82
N TYR A 147 -23.95 15.77 9.15
CA TYR A 147 -22.67 15.05 9.25
C TYR A 147 -22.62 14.09 10.44
N PHE A 148 -23.20 14.46 11.58
CA PHE A 148 -23.29 13.53 12.72
C PHE A 148 -24.15 12.31 12.40
N ARG A 149 -25.26 12.49 11.68
CA ARG A 149 -26.07 11.34 11.19
C ARG A 149 -25.30 10.45 10.24
N GLN A 150 -24.51 11.04 9.34
CA GLN A 150 -23.68 10.29 8.39
C GLN A 150 -22.54 9.52 9.09
N ALA A 151 -21.99 10.03 10.17
CA ALA A 151 -20.94 9.38 10.94
C ALA A 151 -21.42 8.14 11.70
N ALA A 152 -22.71 8.05 12.02
CA ALA A 152 -23.26 6.98 12.83
C ALA A 152 -23.04 5.60 12.19
N GLY A 153 -22.32 4.71 12.91
CA GLY A 153 -22.05 3.34 12.47
C GLY A 153 -20.98 3.21 11.36
N LYS A 154 -20.27 4.28 11.02
CA LYS A 154 -19.21 4.24 10.00
C LYS A 154 -17.83 3.99 10.64
N SER A 155 -16.90 3.45 9.84
CA SER A 155 -15.52 3.27 10.28
C SER A 155 -14.81 4.61 10.48
N LYS A 156 -13.74 4.61 11.28
CA LYS A 156 -12.92 5.82 11.51
C LYS A 156 -12.33 6.36 10.19
N GLU A 157 -11.88 5.48 9.32
CA GLU A 157 -11.30 5.80 8.02
C GLU A 157 -12.34 6.45 7.10
N TRP A 158 -13.57 5.91 7.10
CA TRP A 158 -14.68 6.49 6.35
C TRP A 158 -15.01 7.90 6.85
N ILE A 159 -15.08 8.08 8.18
CA ILE A 159 -15.33 9.39 8.80
C ILE A 159 -14.22 10.38 8.42
N LYS A 160 -12.94 9.96 8.49
CA LYS A 160 -11.81 10.80 8.07
C LYS A 160 -11.96 11.27 6.62
N ALA A 161 -12.21 10.36 5.69
CA ALA A 161 -12.29 10.68 4.26
C ALA A 161 -13.54 11.48 3.90
N GLN A 162 -14.72 11.10 4.42
CA GLN A 162 -16.00 11.62 3.94
C GLN A 162 -16.54 12.79 4.76
N ILE A 163 -16.11 12.92 6.02
CA ILE A 163 -16.67 13.94 6.94
C ILE A 163 -15.61 14.96 7.34
N LEU A 164 -14.38 14.49 7.64
CA LEU A 164 -13.31 15.36 8.10
C LEU A 164 -12.47 15.94 6.95
N GLY A 165 -12.68 15.51 5.70
CA GLY A 165 -11.93 15.96 4.54
C GLY A 165 -10.45 15.56 4.58
N GLN A 166 -10.09 14.50 5.32
CA GLN A 166 -8.72 14.03 5.50
C GLN A 166 -8.42 12.86 4.56
N TYR A 167 -7.19 12.77 4.10
CA TYR A 167 -6.76 11.58 3.36
C TYR A 167 -6.87 10.35 4.25
N ALA A 168 -7.56 9.34 3.76
CA ALA A 168 -7.72 8.08 4.47
C ALA A 168 -8.02 6.95 3.48
N SER A 169 -7.47 5.80 3.75
CA SER A 169 -7.74 4.59 2.97
C SER A 169 -9.07 3.99 3.42
N VAL A 170 -10.09 4.11 2.59
CA VAL A 170 -11.40 3.47 2.81
C VAL A 170 -11.43 2.18 2.00
N PHE A 171 -11.48 1.04 2.67
CA PHE A 171 -11.46 -0.28 2.04
C PHE A 171 -12.87 -0.90 2.07
N GLU A 172 -13.27 -1.49 0.94
CA GLU A 172 -14.52 -2.26 0.85
C GLU A 172 -14.35 -3.72 1.32
N GLY A 173 -13.10 -4.16 1.46
CA GLY A 173 -12.74 -5.51 1.88
C GLY A 173 -12.59 -5.65 3.40
N ARG A 174 -12.46 -6.90 3.85
CA ARG A 174 -12.11 -7.22 5.24
C ARG A 174 -10.61 -7.41 5.35
N ALA A 175 -9.95 -6.65 6.24
CA ALA A 175 -8.51 -6.78 6.49
C ALA A 175 -8.15 -8.24 6.84
N VAL A 176 -7.01 -8.71 6.32
CA VAL A 176 -6.48 -10.05 6.64
C VAL A 176 -6.05 -10.12 8.10
N TYR A 177 -5.55 -9.02 8.63
CA TYR A 177 -5.04 -8.92 10.00
C TYR A 177 -5.78 -7.83 10.80
N PRO A 178 -7.02 -8.10 11.27
CA PRO A 178 -7.74 -7.17 12.14
C PRO A 178 -7.06 -6.98 13.50
N GLU A 179 -6.08 -7.83 13.84
CA GLU A 179 -5.28 -7.78 15.07
C GLU A 179 -4.21 -6.67 15.04
N TRP A 180 -3.95 -6.08 13.88
CA TRP A 180 -2.98 -5.00 13.73
C TRP A 180 -3.45 -3.71 14.39
N ASN A 181 -2.55 -3.05 15.08
CA ASN A 181 -2.71 -1.69 15.56
C ASN A 181 -1.44 -0.90 15.25
N ASP A 182 -1.56 0.14 14.42
CA ASP A 182 -0.42 0.89 13.90
C ASP A 182 0.37 1.57 15.03
N ASP A 183 -0.31 2.17 16.00
CA ASP A 183 0.33 2.85 17.15
C ASP A 183 1.09 1.88 18.05
N LEU A 184 0.66 0.63 18.10
CA LEU A 184 1.26 -0.40 18.93
C LEU A 184 2.43 -1.10 18.21
N HIS A 185 2.22 -1.52 16.97
CA HIS A 185 3.13 -2.42 16.24
C HIS A 185 4.12 -1.69 15.32
N CYS A 186 3.81 -0.46 14.87
CA CYS A 186 4.72 0.32 14.04
C CYS A 186 5.68 1.11 14.94
N LYS A 187 6.90 0.61 15.11
CA LYS A 187 7.94 1.21 15.95
C LYS A 187 9.29 1.13 15.24
N PRO A 188 10.17 2.14 15.42
CA PRO A 188 11.53 2.07 14.90
C PRO A 188 12.24 0.78 15.37
N CYS A 189 12.71 -0.01 14.41
CA CYS A 189 13.38 -1.27 14.63
C CYS A 189 14.84 -1.18 14.22
N GLN A 190 15.77 -1.08 15.18
CA GLN A 190 17.19 -1.13 14.87
C GLN A 190 17.67 -2.58 14.77
N PRO A 191 18.44 -2.92 13.72
CA PRO A 191 19.01 -4.26 13.57
C PRO A 191 19.89 -4.66 14.76
N LEU A 192 19.67 -5.83 15.31
CA LEU A 192 20.41 -6.40 16.42
C LEU A 192 21.68 -7.08 15.90
N LYS A 193 22.87 -6.54 16.21
CA LYS A 193 24.16 -7.00 15.66
C LYS A 193 24.51 -8.45 15.98
N ASP A 194 24.01 -8.99 17.09
CA ASP A 194 24.24 -10.36 17.56
C ASP A 194 23.19 -11.37 17.04
N ARG A 195 22.31 -10.93 16.14
CA ARG A 195 21.24 -11.74 15.61
C ARG A 195 21.34 -11.94 14.11
N THR A 196 21.08 -13.18 13.68
CA THR A 196 20.97 -13.54 12.27
C THR A 196 19.73 -12.88 11.65
N LEU A 197 19.89 -12.33 10.45
CA LEU A 197 18.77 -11.86 9.64
C LEU A 197 17.98 -13.06 9.11
N LEU A 198 16.68 -12.92 9.06
CA LEU A 198 15.78 -13.86 8.43
C LEU A 198 15.13 -13.18 7.22
N LEU A 199 15.43 -13.67 6.04
CA LEU A 199 14.91 -13.18 4.77
C LEU A 199 13.72 -14.06 4.36
N GLY A 200 12.52 -13.50 4.30
CA GLY A 200 11.36 -14.17 3.72
C GLY A 200 11.21 -13.77 2.27
N PHE A 201 10.95 -14.73 1.38
CA PHE A 201 10.79 -14.49 -0.06
C PHE A 201 9.41 -14.91 -0.56
N ASP A 202 8.80 -14.05 -1.38
CA ASP A 202 7.71 -14.39 -2.30
C ASP A 202 8.22 -14.26 -3.74
N TYR A 203 7.84 -15.21 -4.61
CA TYR A 203 8.37 -15.32 -5.97
C TYR A 203 7.34 -14.89 -7.02
N GLY A 204 7.79 -14.76 -8.25
CA GLY A 204 6.99 -14.36 -9.40
C GLY A 204 7.60 -13.16 -10.11
N LEU A 205 6.83 -12.54 -11.01
CA LEU A 205 7.24 -11.30 -11.70
C LEU A 205 7.11 -10.05 -10.82
N THR A 206 6.59 -10.22 -9.62
CA THR A 206 6.50 -9.17 -8.59
C THR A 206 7.14 -9.70 -7.31
N PRO A 207 8.48 -9.93 -7.33
CA PRO A 207 9.17 -10.53 -6.21
C PRO A 207 9.22 -9.60 -5.01
N ALA A 208 9.12 -10.19 -3.81
CA ALA A 208 9.27 -9.48 -2.55
C ALA A 208 10.25 -10.21 -1.62
N CYS A 209 11.02 -9.44 -0.85
CA CYS A 209 11.86 -9.93 0.23
C CYS A 209 11.62 -9.09 1.48
N VAL A 210 11.28 -9.73 2.59
CA VAL A 210 11.12 -9.08 3.89
C VAL A 210 12.26 -9.52 4.78
N ILE A 211 12.96 -8.55 5.36
CA ILE A 211 14.12 -8.78 6.24
C ILE A 211 13.65 -8.63 7.68
N CYS A 212 13.79 -9.70 8.44
CA CYS A 212 13.37 -9.79 9.83
C CYS A 212 14.52 -10.20 10.73
N GLN A 213 14.34 -9.99 12.03
CA GLN A 213 15.16 -10.62 13.08
C GLN A 213 14.27 -11.12 14.21
N VAL A 214 14.72 -12.20 14.88
CA VAL A 214 14.10 -12.67 16.12
C VAL A 214 14.93 -12.17 17.28
N SER A 215 14.35 -11.37 18.17
CA SER A 215 15.02 -10.89 19.37
C SER A 215 15.28 -12.04 20.36
N VAL A 216 16.16 -11.81 21.33
CA VAL A 216 16.42 -12.79 22.44
C VAL A 216 15.13 -13.19 23.16
N ARG A 217 14.19 -12.27 23.22
CA ARG A 217 12.91 -12.44 23.91
C ARG A 217 11.82 -13.07 23.02
N GLY A 218 12.17 -13.39 21.76
CA GLY A 218 11.26 -14.03 20.82
C GLY A 218 10.29 -13.07 20.13
N GLN A 219 10.61 -11.78 20.03
CA GLN A 219 9.88 -10.84 19.21
C GLN A 219 10.36 -10.95 17.76
N LEU A 220 9.46 -10.81 16.80
CA LEU A 220 9.77 -10.71 15.37
C LEU A 220 9.84 -9.22 14.99
N LEU A 221 11.02 -8.78 14.62
CA LEU A 221 11.30 -7.40 14.19
C LEU A 221 11.38 -7.38 12.67
N VAL A 222 10.51 -6.66 11.99
CA VAL A 222 10.56 -6.43 10.54
C VAL A 222 11.36 -5.15 10.33
N VAL A 223 12.59 -5.28 9.82
CA VAL A 223 13.56 -4.19 9.75
C VAL A 223 13.70 -3.59 8.36
N SER A 224 13.35 -4.34 7.31
CA SER A 224 13.31 -3.84 5.92
C SER A 224 12.36 -4.67 5.07
N GLU A 225 11.87 -4.04 4.01
CA GLU A 225 11.15 -4.69 2.93
C GLU A 225 11.75 -4.29 1.58
N LEU A 226 11.77 -5.23 0.65
CA LEU A 226 12.21 -5.04 -0.71
C LEU A 226 11.14 -5.59 -1.65
N PHE A 227 10.87 -4.84 -2.69
CA PHE A 227 9.79 -5.16 -3.62
C PHE A 227 10.15 -4.64 -5.02
N ALA A 228 9.83 -5.41 -6.05
CA ALA A 228 9.99 -4.99 -7.43
C ALA A 228 8.80 -5.45 -8.28
N LYS A 229 8.62 -4.81 -9.43
CA LYS A 229 7.62 -5.18 -10.45
C LYS A 229 8.32 -5.54 -11.74
N ASP A 230 7.71 -6.46 -12.47
CA ASP A 230 8.20 -6.91 -13.79
C ASP A 230 9.66 -7.37 -13.75
N MET A 231 10.05 -8.07 -12.68
CA MET A 231 11.42 -8.50 -12.45
C MET A 231 11.46 -9.97 -12.03
N GLY A 232 12.32 -10.76 -12.67
CA GLY A 232 12.55 -12.16 -12.27
C GLY A 232 13.37 -12.25 -10.97
N ILE A 233 13.24 -13.38 -10.25
CA ILE A 233 13.84 -13.55 -8.92
C ILE A 233 15.36 -13.44 -8.93
N ARG A 234 16.04 -13.94 -9.96
CA ARG A 234 17.49 -13.83 -10.10
C ARG A 234 17.95 -12.37 -10.21
N GLN A 235 17.27 -11.61 -11.08
CA GLN A 235 17.58 -10.20 -11.24
C GLN A 235 17.29 -9.42 -9.94
N PHE A 236 16.17 -9.72 -9.28
CA PHE A 236 15.81 -9.12 -7.99
C PHE A 236 16.87 -9.40 -6.91
N ALA A 237 17.36 -10.64 -6.81
CA ALA A 237 18.42 -11.01 -5.89
C ALA A 237 19.70 -10.22 -6.15
N ARG A 238 20.12 -10.15 -7.43
CA ARG A 238 21.38 -9.51 -7.84
C ARG A 238 21.33 -7.98 -7.73
N ASP A 239 20.25 -7.37 -8.21
CA ASP A 239 20.18 -5.92 -8.44
C ASP A 239 19.51 -5.17 -7.27
N VAL A 240 18.74 -5.87 -6.40
CA VAL A 240 18.02 -5.26 -5.29
C VAL A 240 18.45 -5.82 -3.94
N VAL A 241 18.33 -7.14 -3.73
CA VAL A 241 18.55 -7.73 -2.39
C VAL A 241 20.00 -7.66 -1.97
N ARG A 242 20.94 -8.11 -2.81
CA ARG A 242 22.37 -8.11 -2.48
C ARG A 242 22.94 -6.72 -2.25
N PRO A 243 22.66 -5.70 -3.09
CA PRO A 243 23.12 -4.34 -2.83
C PRO A 243 22.55 -3.78 -1.53
N HIS A 244 21.28 -4.06 -1.22
CA HIS A 244 20.67 -3.62 0.03
C HIS A 244 21.30 -4.27 1.25
N LEU A 245 21.56 -5.59 1.21
CA LEU A 245 22.27 -6.30 2.29
C LEU A 245 23.69 -5.76 2.47
N ALA A 246 24.43 -5.54 1.38
CA ALA A 246 25.78 -5.00 1.44
C ALA A 246 25.85 -3.59 2.02
N LEU A 247 24.86 -2.75 1.72
CA LEU A 247 24.83 -1.36 2.18
C LEU A 247 24.35 -1.22 3.62
N HIS A 248 23.28 -1.94 4.01
CA HIS A 248 22.60 -1.72 5.29
C HIS A 248 22.90 -2.79 6.34
N TYR A 249 23.34 -3.98 5.90
CA TYR A 249 23.50 -5.15 6.78
C TYR A 249 24.88 -5.81 6.63
N HIS A 250 25.91 -5.02 6.32
CA HIS A 250 27.26 -5.53 6.20
C HIS A 250 27.70 -6.24 7.48
N GLY A 251 28.19 -7.47 7.35
CA GLY A 251 28.68 -8.29 8.47
C GLY A 251 27.59 -9.09 9.21
N PHE A 252 26.33 -8.96 8.84
CA PHE A 252 25.27 -9.82 9.39
C PHE A 252 25.26 -11.18 8.68
N ALA A 253 25.15 -12.25 9.46
CA ALA A 253 24.74 -13.54 8.92
C ALA A 253 23.23 -13.51 8.59
N PHE A 254 22.82 -14.26 7.56
CA PHE A 254 21.42 -14.38 7.21
C PHE A 254 21.00 -15.81 6.89
N GLN A 255 19.73 -16.08 7.05
CA GLN A 255 19.02 -17.28 6.58
C GLN A 255 17.86 -16.83 5.70
N ALA A 256 17.57 -17.59 4.65
CA ALA A 256 16.48 -17.26 3.72
C ALA A 256 15.46 -18.39 3.66
N VAL A 257 14.19 -18.03 3.61
CA VAL A 257 13.04 -18.94 3.49
C VAL A 257 12.08 -18.37 2.46
N GLY A 258 11.42 -19.23 1.70
CA GLY A 258 10.49 -18.75 0.68
C GLY A 258 9.37 -19.73 0.38
N ASP A 259 8.49 -19.33 -0.54
CA ASP A 259 7.37 -20.14 -1.01
C ASP A 259 7.84 -21.53 -1.46
N PRO A 260 7.33 -22.62 -0.90
CA PRO A 260 7.62 -23.99 -1.37
C PRO A 260 7.35 -24.20 -2.86
N ALA A 261 6.41 -23.44 -3.46
CA ALA A 261 6.13 -23.50 -4.90
C ALA A 261 7.34 -23.10 -5.76
N GLY A 262 8.27 -22.30 -5.22
CA GLY A 262 9.52 -21.93 -5.87
C GLY A 262 10.50 -23.11 -6.10
N MET A 263 10.21 -24.32 -5.58
CA MET A 263 10.94 -25.55 -5.92
C MET A 263 10.59 -26.09 -7.33
N GLN A 264 9.48 -25.68 -7.91
CA GLN A 264 9.09 -26.09 -9.24
C GLN A 264 10.08 -25.51 -10.25
N ARG A 265 10.49 -26.37 -11.20
CA ARG A 265 11.38 -25.95 -12.29
C ARG A 265 10.58 -25.26 -13.39
N ALA A 266 11.12 -24.17 -13.91
CA ALA A 266 10.58 -23.54 -15.09
C ALA A 266 10.79 -24.44 -16.33
N GLN A 267 9.83 -24.44 -17.24
CA GLN A 267 9.91 -25.26 -18.46
C GLN A 267 10.97 -24.74 -19.46
N THR A 268 11.38 -23.48 -19.32
CA THR A 268 12.27 -22.81 -20.28
C THR A 268 13.74 -23.09 -20.03
N ASP A 269 14.18 -23.17 -18.77
CA ASP A 269 15.60 -23.30 -18.38
C ASP A 269 15.87 -24.34 -17.28
N GLU A 270 14.82 -25.09 -16.90
CA GLU A 270 14.86 -26.14 -15.88
C GLU A 270 15.31 -25.68 -14.49
N LYS A 271 15.44 -24.35 -14.25
CA LYS A 271 15.83 -23.79 -12.96
C LYS A 271 14.62 -23.54 -12.08
N SER A 272 14.84 -23.71 -10.78
CA SER A 272 13.88 -23.31 -9.75
C SER A 272 14.29 -21.97 -9.16
N CYS A 273 13.33 -21.23 -8.54
CA CYS A 273 13.65 -19.98 -7.85
C CYS A 273 14.72 -20.15 -6.77
N PHE A 274 14.76 -21.30 -6.10
CA PHE A 274 15.79 -21.62 -5.12
C PHE A 274 17.18 -21.76 -5.75
N MET A 275 17.28 -22.35 -6.95
CA MET A 275 18.55 -22.47 -7.67
C MET A 275 19.04 -21.11 -8.13
N GLU A 276 18.16 -20.27 -8.64
CA GLU A 276 18.50 -18.91 -9.07
C GLU A 276 18.97 -18.03 -7.90
N LEU A 277 18.32 -18.13 -6.73
CA LEU A 277 18.78 -17.45 -5.52
C LEU A 277 20.15 -17.97 -5.04
N ALA A 278 20.37 -19.29 -5.10
CA ALA A 278 21.65 -19.90 -4.71
C ALA A 278 22.80 -19.47 -5.62
N GLU A 279 22.56 -19.32 -6.94
CA GLU A 279 23.56 -18.77 -7.89
C GLU A 279 23.96 -17.34 -7.53
N GLU A 280 23.05 -16.55 -6.93
CA GLU A 280 23.33 -15.20 -6.44
C GLU A 280 23.83 -15.18 -4.99
N GLY A 281 24.17 -16.34 -4.41
CA GLY A 281 24.74 -16.46 -3.06
C GLY A 281 23.71 -16.40 -1.92
N ILE A 282 22.42 -16.59 -2.23
CA ILE A 282 21.33 -16.63 -1.25
C ILE A 282 20.82 -18.06 -1.14
N ALA A 283 21.33 -18.82 -0.18
CA ALA A 283 20.82 -20.18 0.10
C ALA A 283 19.45 -20.08 0.79
N CYS A 284 18.40 -20.29 0.02
CA CYS A 284 17.02 -20.23 0.48
C CYS A 284 16.47 -21.64 0.72
N VAL A 285 15.67 -21.81 1.79
CA VAL A 285 14.98 -23.06 2.11
C VAL A 285 13.47 -22.91 1.91
N PRO A 286 12.74 -23.97 1.54
CA PRO A 286 11.30 -23.89 1.44
C PRO A 286 10.66 -23.77 2.83
N ALA A 287 9.62 -22.96 2.94
CA ALA A 287 8.78 -22.90 4.13
C ALA A 287 8.06 -24.24 4.36
N ALA A 288 7.66 -24.51 5.60
CA ALA A 288 7.04 -25.78 5.99
C ALA A 288 5.69 -26.03 5.31
N SER A 289 4.98 -24.99 4.88
CA SER A 289 3.67 -25.10 4.24
C SER A 289 3.38 -23.89 3.36
N ASN A 290 2.61 -24.10 2.29
CA ASN A 290 2.03 -23.03 1.46
C ASN A 290 0.56 -22.75 1.81
N SER A 291 0.00 -23.41 2.84
CA SER A 291 -1.37 -23.16 3.28
C SER A 291 -1.51 -21.72 3.77
N PHE A 292 -2.38 -20.95 3.14
CA PHE A 292 -2.64 -19.55 3.52
C PHE A 292 -3.04 -19.44 5.00
N LEU A 293 -3.91 -20.32 5.50
CA LEU A 293 -4.34 -20.28 6.90
C LEU A 293 -3.16 -20.47 7.87
N ALA A 294 -2.29 -21.45 7.60
CA ALA A 294 -1.12 -21.69 8.45
C ALA A 294 -0.14 -20.50 8.44
N ARG A 295 0.08 -19.89 7.27
CA ARG A 295 0.93 -18.72 7.09
C ARG A 295 0.36 -17.49 7.81
N ARG A 296 -0.94 -17.23 7.62
CA ARG A 296 -1.65 -16.13 8.29
C ARG A 296 -1.58 -16.27 9.81
N GLU A 297 -1.85 -17.47 10.34
CA GLU A 297 -1.80 -17.74 11.78
C GLU A 297 -0.39 -17.59 12.37
N ALA A 298 0.66 -17.86 11.61
CA ALA A 298 2.04 -17.64 12.06
C ALA A 298 2.30 -16.16 12.38
N VAL A 299 1.80 -15.23 11.56
CA VAL A 299 1.89 -13.78 11.81
C VAL A 299 0.94 -13.35 12.92
N ALA A 300 -0.31 -13.82 12.91
CA ALA A 300 -1.32 -13.45 13.92
C ALA A 300 -0.87 -13.79 15.35
N LYS A 301 -0.15 -14.88 15.55
CA LYS A 301 0.44 -15.25 16.85
C LYS A 301 1.41 -14.18 17.38
N TYR A 302 2.17 -13.54 16.49
CA TYR A 302 3.04 -12.44 16.89
C TYR A 302 2.26 -11.15 17.15
N LEU A 303 1.21 -10.86 16.37
CA LEU A 303 0.38 -9.67 16.55
C LEU A 303 -0.38 -9.68 17.88
N THR A 304 -0.87 -10.86 18.30
CA THR A 304 -1.69 -10.99 19.51
C THR A 304 -0.90 -11.20 20.80
N ARG A 305 0.42 -11.42 20.69
CA ARG A 305 1.29 -11.70 21.85
C ARG A 305 2.05 -10.46 22.31
N LEU A 306 2.16 -10.32 23.61
CA LEU A 306 3.06 -9.35 24.24
C LEU A 306 4.28 -10.05 24.84
N VAL A 307 5.42 -9.38 24.80
CA VAL A 307 6.68 -9.80 25.39
C VAL A 307 7.20 -8.64 26.23
N ASP A 308 7.21 -8.80 27.55
CA ASP A 308 7.57 -7.75 28.53
C ASP A 308 6.78 -6.43 28.31
N GLY A 309 5.47 -6.56 28.04
CA GLY A 309 4.59 -5.42 27.81
C GLY A 309 4.75 -4.74 26.44
N GLN A 310 5.62 -5.26 25.57
CA GLN A 310 5.78 -4.78 24.18
C GLN A 310 5.20 -5.80 23.20
N PRO A 311 4.72 -5.38 22.02
CA PRO A 311 4.21 -6.31 21.02
C PRO A 311 5.30 -7.28 20.56
N ALA A 312 4.90 -8.52 20.29
CA ALA A 312 5.83 -9.53 19.78
C ALA A 312 6.10 -9.38 18.27
N LEU A 313 5.26 -8.69 17.51
CA LEU A 313 5.57 -8.19 16.17
C LEU A 313 5.83 -6.69 16.23
N MET A 314 6.97 -6.26 15.73
CA MET A 314 7.25 -4.85 15.49
C MET A 314 7.68 -4.64 14.04
N VAL A 315 7.17 -3.61 13.40
CA VAL A 315 7.46 -3.25 12.01
C VAL A 315 8.07 -1.86 11.98
N ASP A 316 9.23 -1.75 11.35
CA ASP A 316 9.87 -0.45 11.16
C ASP A 316 9.00 0.47 10.28
N PRO A 317 8.86 1.77 10.63
CA PRO A 317 8.09 2.72 9.83
C PRO A 317 8.53 2.83 8.36
N GLY A 318 9.80 2.47 8.05
CA GLY A 318 10.31 2.40 6.69
C GLY A 318 9.74 1.24 5.85
N CYS A 319 9.07 0.26 6.46
CA CYS A 319 8.39 -0.85 5.78
C CYS A 319 6.97 -0.43 5.36
N ASP A 320 6.86 0.46 4.37
CA ASP A 320 5.60 1.11 3.97
C ASP A 320 4.58 0.13 3.39
N MET A 321 5.01 -0.82 2.54
CA MET A 321 4.12 -1.81 1.92
C MET A 321 3.53 -2.77 2.96
N ILE A 322 4.35 -3.26 3.89
CA ILE A 322 3.90 -4.11 5.00
C ILE A 322 2.93 -3.33 5.90
N ARG A 323 3.29 -2.12 6.32
CA ARG A 323 2.46 -1.28 7.18
C ARG A 323 1.12 -0.98 6.55
N ARG A 324 1.10 -0.55 5.28
CA ARG A 324 -0.14 -0.23 4.54
C ARG A 324 -0.99 -1.48 4.28
N GLY A 325 -0.35 -2.61 4.00
CA GLY A 325 -1.05 -3.88 3.90
C GLY A 325 -1.77 -4.25 5.19
N PHE A 326 -1.11 -4.13 6.34
CA PHE A 326 -1.73 -4.34 7.67
C PHE A 326 -2.85 -3.33 7.94
N ASN A 327 -2.71 -2.09 7.52
CA ASN A 327 -3.72 -1.04 7.67
C ASN A 327 -4.91 -1.20 6.70
N GLY A 328 -5.06 -2.38 6.05
CA GLY A 328 -6.26 -2.77 5.30
C GLY A 328 -6.05 -2.97 3.80
N ARG A 329 -4.89 -2.62 3.20
CA ARG A 329 -4.61 -2.86 1.78
C ARG A 329 -4.45 -4.35 1.44
N TYR A 330 -4.03 -5.17 2.39
CA TYR A 330 -4.06 -6.63 2.29
C TYR A 330 -5.36 -7.16 2.89
N GLN A 331 -6.32 -7.51 2.01
CA GLN A 331 -7.72 -7.71 2.39
C GLN A 331 -8.37 -8.87 1.64
N TYR A 332 -9.44 -9.40 2.22
CA TYR A 332 -10.37 -10.28 1.53
C TYR A 332 -11.34 -9.44 0.69
N LYS A 333 -11.46 -9.76 -0.59
CA LYS A 333 -12.38 -9.06 -1.49
C LYS A 333 -13.83 -9.39 -1.16
N ARG A 334 -14.67 -8.36 -1.07
CA ARG A 334 -16.11 -8.51 -0.91
C ARG A 334 -16.71 -9.15 -2.16
N LEU A 335 -17.59 -10.13 -1.96
CA LEU A 335 -18.40 -10.71 -3.03
C LEU A 335 -19.64 -9.83 -3.24
N GLN A 336 -19.89 -9.42 -4.47
CA GLN A 336 -21.10 -8.67 -4.83
C GLN A 336 -22.28 -9.65 -4.92
N LEU A 337 -22.88 -9.96 -3.79
CA LEU A 337 -24.10 -10.78 -3.70
C LEU A 337 -25.21 -9.95 -3.03
N VAL A 338 -26.44 -10.18 -3.46
CA VAL A 338 -27.62 -9.61 -2.80
C VAL A 338 -27.80 -10.34 -1.47
N GLY A 339 -27.79 -9.61 -0.35
CA GLY A 339 -27.95 -10.18 0.99
C GLY A 339 -26.76 -9.89 1.92
N ASP A 340 -26.43 -10.87 2.78
CA ASP A 340 -25.36 -10.72 3.75
C ASP A 340 -24.00 -10.47 3.12
N GLU A 341 -23.16 -9.69 3.80
CA GLU A 341 -21.79 -9.44 3.37
C GLU A 341 -20.98 -10.74 3.38
N ARG A 342 -20.53 -11.15 2.20
CA ARG A 342 -19.65 -12.32 2.04
C ARG A 342 -18.32 -11.88 1.43
N TYR A 343 -17.26 -12.54 1.87
CA TYR A 343 -15.91 -12.29 1.41
C TYR A 343 -15.31 -13.57 0.82
N ARG A 344 -14.32 -13.43 -0.05
CA ARG A 344 -13.54 -14.57 -0.53
C ARG A 344 -12.80 -15.23 0.65
N ASP A 345 -12.56 -16.54 0.56
CA ASP A 345 -11.82 -17.30 1.58
C ASP A 345 -10.31 -17.03 1.54
N VAL A 346 -9.83 -16.47 0.43
CA VAL A 346 -8.42 -16.08 0.24
C VAL A 346 -8.33 -14.58 -0.05
N PRO A 347 -7.25 -13.93 0.39
CA PRO A 347 -7.04 -12.51 0.13
C PRO A 347 -6.98 -12.20 -1.36
N ASP A 348 -7.31 -10.96 -1.69
CA ASP A 348 -7.10 -10.43 -3.03
C ASP A 348 -5.60 -10.33 -3.33
N LYS A 349 -5.19 -10.78 -4.52
CA LYS A 349 -3.81 -10.65 -4.97
C LYS A 349 -3.60 -9.25 -5.53
N ASN A 350 -2.79 -8.48 -4.82
CA ASN A 350 -2.39 -7.13 -5.18
C ASN A 350 -0.93 -6.88 -4.77
N ASP A 351 -0.40 -5.70 -5.03
CA ASP A 351 1.00 -5.36 -4.71
C ASP A 351 1.35 -5.59 -3.23
N PHE A 352 0.41 -5.37 -2.32
CA PHE A 352 0.62 -5.56 -0.88
C PHE A 352 0.64 -7.03 -0.46
N SER A 353 0.05 -7.92 -1.26
CA SER A 353 0.04 -9.35 -0.94
C SER A 353 1.43 -9.97 -0.97
N HIS A 354 2.31 -9.53 -1.88
CA HIS A 354 3.65 -10.11 -2.05
C HIS A 354 4.57 -9.90 -0.84
N PRO A 355 4.75 -8.66 -0.29
CA PRO A 355 5.50 -8.48 0.95
C PRO A 355 4.87 -9.20 2.15
N HIS A 356 3.53 -9.27 2.22
CA HIS A 356 2.86 -10.01 3.29
C HIS A 356 3.05 -11.53 3.17
N ASP A 357 3.02 -12.10 1.97
CA ASP A 357 3.32 -13.51 1.75
C ASP A 357 4.78 -13.82 2.15
N ALA A 358 5.72 -12.96 1.80
CA ALA A 358 7.13 -13.05 2.21
C ALA A 358 7.29 -12.98 3.75
N LEU A 359 6.58 -12.05 4.43
CA LEU A 359 6.55 -11.96 5.89
C LEU A 359 5.96 -13.22 6.54
N GLN A 360 4.89 -13.78 5.96
CA GLN A 360 4.25 -14.99 6.45
C GLN A 360 5.20 -16.19 6.43
N TYR A 361 6.01 -16.35 5.37
CA TYR A 361 7.03 -17.40 5.31
C TYR A 361 8.11 -17.19 6.38
N ALA A 362 8.59 -15.96 6.56
CA ALA A 362 9.56 -15.62 7.60
C ALA A 362 8.99 -15.92 9.01
N ALA A 363 7.75 -15.51 9.30
CA ALA A 363 7.10 -15.74 10.57
C ALA A 363 6.91 -17.24 10.86
N MET A 364 6.52 -18.02 9.86
CA MET A 364 6.37 -19.48 9.99
C MET A 364 7.71 -20.15 10.31
N TYR A 365 8.76 -19.78 9.61
CA TYR A 365 10.10 -20.33 9.81
C TYR A 365 10.65 -19.98 11.20
N SER A 366 10.49 -18.73 11.64
CA SER A 366 10.94 -18.28 12.96
C SER A 366 10.26 -19.04 14.11
N THR A 367 9.00 -19.41 13.97
CA THR A 367 8.27 -20.21 14.95
C THR A 367 8.86 -21.64 15.05
N THR A 368 9.21 -22.24 13.93
CA THR A 368 9.84 -23.56 13.88
C THR A 368 11.23 -23.57 14.52
N MET A 369 12.02 -22.49 14.28
CA MET A 369 13.35 -22.34 14.91
C MET A 369 13.26 -22.24 16.44
N GLN A 370 12.28 -21.49 16.97
CA GLN A 370 12.07 -21.36 18.41
C GLN A 370 11.71 -22.70 19.06
N GLN A 371 10.85 -23.49 18.42
CA GLN A 371 10.49 -24.84 18.90
C GLN A 371 11.69 -25.79 18.90
N GLY A 372 12.56 -25.74 17.87
CA GLY A 372 13.78 -26.56 17.79
C GLY A 372 14.79 -26.27 18.88
N THR A 373 14.88 -25.05 19.36
CA THR A 373 15.78 -24.67 20.48
C THR A 373 15.27 -25.12 21.83
N GLU A 374 13.98 -25.27 22.01
CA GLU A 374 13.41 -25.81 23.27
C GLU A 374 13.59 -27.32 23.40
N TRP A 375 13.59 -28.06 22.30
CA TRP A 375 13.80 -29.53 22.32
C TRP A 375 15.27 -29.95 22.46
N GLY A 376 16.22 -29.04 22.31
CA GLY A 376 17.68 -29.32 22.40
C GLY A 376 18.30 -29.23 23.79
N LYS A 377 17.61 -28.76 24.81
CA LYS A 377 18.13 -28.78 26.19
C LYS A 377 18.00 -30.18 26.75
N LYS A 378 19.12 -30.96 26.68
CA LYS A 378 19.27 -32.16 27.55
C LYS A 378 19.13 -31.71 28.99
N ILE A 379 18.09 -32.16 29.66
CA ILE A 379 17.94 -32.00 31.10
C ILE A 379 19.09 -32.79 31.73
N ALA A 380 20.11 -32.10 32.23
CA ALA A 380 21.18 -32.69 32.99
C ALA A 380 20.60 -33.01 34.38
N TYR A 381 20.26 -34.29 34.62
CA TYR A 381 19.95 -34.75 35.95
C TYR A 381 21.20 -34.69 36.82
N PRO A 382 21.15 -34.13 38.03
CA PRO A 382 22.25 -34.21 38.95
C PRO A 382 22.60 -35.65 39.23
N LYS A 383 23.87 -36.03 39.07
CA LYS A 383 24.36 -37.33 39.47
C LYS A 383 24.15 -37.45 40.98
N VAL A 384 23.24 -38.31 41.39
CA VAL A 384 23.13 -38.74 42.79
C VAL A 384 24.37 -39.58 43.08
N THR A 385 25.36 -38.99 43.73
CA THR A 385 26.47 -39.74 44.35
C THR A 385 25.88 -40.47 45.55
N GLY A 386 25.71 -41.78 45.42
CA GLY A 386 25.30 -42.64 46.53
C GLY A 386 26.32 -42.58 47.67
N VAL A 387 25.83 -42.33 48.86
CA VAL A 387 26.55 -42.61 50.10
C VAL A 387 26.40 -44.09 50.38
N VAL A 388 27.51 -44.78 50.52
CA VAL A 388 27.57 -46.13 51.10
C VAL A 388 27.38 -46.01 52.61
#